data_6097f59f4ef3a6ea3f3f1d09951fef13
#
_entry.id   6097f59f4ef3a6ea3f3f1d09951fef13
#
_cell.length_a   1.000
_cell.length_b   1.000
_cell.length_c   1.000
_cell.angle_alpha   90.00
_cell.angle_beta   90.00
_cell.angle_gamma   90.00
#
_symmetry.space_group_name_H-M   'P 1'
#
loop_
_entity.id
_entity.type
_entity.pdbx_description
1 polymer ?
#
loop_
_entity_poly.entity_id
_entity_poly.type
_entity_poly.pdbx_seq_one_letter_code
_entity_poly.pdbx_strand_id
1 'polypeptide(L)'
;MWRNFTNKMGICIKSSIHNFIASIDTDDYDICCGRMSYTGIHTETEIVDCLFTKDKAFADEDEIRFYFTPRCSQSDKTDKGVSIPVLPQVLIDEIILSPYINVQACKVLIDFINEKYNINKQNRFRVRTSEIKIKS
;
A
#
# COMPACT_ATOMS: atom_id res chain seq x y z
N MET A 1 4.94 11.71 -9.35
CA MET A 1 4.45 10.42 -8.84
C MET A 1 4.62 9.29 -9.87
N TRP A 2 3.82 9.16 -10.95
CA TRP A 2 3.90 8.02 -11.88
C TRP A 2 5.28 7.74 -12.48
N ARG A 3 6.07 8.77 -12.78
CA ARG A 3 7.44 8.61 -13.34
C ARG A 3 8.41 7.99 -12.34
N ASN A 4 8.27 8.31 -11.07
CA ASN A 4 9.22 7.88 -10.04
C ASN A 4 8.97 6.45 -9.58
N PHE A 5 7.71 6.01 -9.56
CA PHE A 5 7.34 4.73 -8.96
C PHE A 5 7.02 3.61 -9.96
N THR A 6 6.70 3.93 -11.23
CA THR A 6 6.13 2.93 -12.13
C THR A 6 6.73 2.91 -13.54
N ASN A 7 7.80 3.64 -13.78
CA ASN A 7 8.39 3.75 -15.12
C ASN A 7 7.31 4.00 -16.21
N LYS A 8 6.37 4.88 -15.92
CA LYS A 8 5.21 5.30 -16.73
C LYS A 8 4.02 4.33 -16.76
N MET A 9 4.21 3.03 -16.52
CA MET A 9 3.09 2.07 -16.50
C MET A 9 2.89 1.54 -15.09
N GLY A 10 1.71 1.77 -14.51
CA GLY A 10 1.42 1.29 -13.16
C GLY A 10 -0.01 1.53 -12.73
N ILE A 11 -0.31 0.94 -11.60
CA ILE A 11 -1.56 1.08 -10.87
C ILE A 11 -1.27 1.69 -9.51
N CYS A 12 -2.14 2.59 -9.06
CA CYS A 12 -2.16 3.06 -7.70
C CYS A 12 -3.41 2.48 -7.00
N ILE A 13 -3.22 1.88 -5.86
CA ILE A 13 -4.31 1.44 -4.99
C ILE A 13 -4.62 2.59 -4.03
N LYS A 14 -5.87 3.04 -4.02
CA LYS A 14 -6.35 4.00 -3.05
C LYS A 14 -7.04 3.25 -1.92
N SER A 15 -6.68 3.63 -0.70
CA SER A 15 -7.24 3.09 0.53
C SER A 15 -7.26 4.17 1.61
N SER A 16 -7.74 3.83 2.80
CA SER A 16 -7.62 4.61 4.01
C SER A 16 -6.89 3.81 5.09
N ILE A 17 -6.35 4.48 6.11
CA ILE A 17 -5.75 3.81 7.28
C ILE A 17 -6.76 2.88 7.94
N HIS A 18 -8.01 3.33 8.05
CA HIS A 18 -9.11 2.53 8.61
C HIS A 18 -9.31 1.24 7.82
N ASN A 19 -9.43 1.33 6.48
CA ASN A 19 -9.63 0.17 5.62
C ASN A 19 -8.43 -0.76 5.63
N PHE A 20 -7.21 -0.21 5.68
CA PHE A 20 -6.01 -1.03 5.79
C PHE A 20 -6.06 -1.88 7.07
N ILE A 21 -6.30 -1.27 8.23
CA ILE A 21 -6.38 -1.97 9.51
C ILE A 21 -7.54 -2.98 9.52
N ALA A 22 -8.72 -2.56 9.06
CA ALA A 22 -9.90 -3.42 8.99
C ALA A 22 -9.78 -4.59 8.01
N SER A 23 -8.86 -4.50 7.04
CA SER A 23 -8.63 -5.56 6.05
C SER A 23 -7.73 -6.68 6.54
N ILE A 24 -7.01 -6.49 7.65
CA ILE A 24 -6.07 -7.48 8.18
C ILE A 24 -6.85 -8.64 8.77
N ASP A 25 -6.58 -9.83 8.25
CA ASP A 25 -7.29 -11.06 8.57
C ASP A 25 -6.42 -12.00 9.41
N THR A 26 -5.84 -11.46 10.49
CA THR A 26 -5.06 -12.23 11.47
C THR A 26 -4.93 -11.48 12.78
N ASP A 27 -4.92 -12.23 13.89
CA ASP A 27 -4.66 -11.73 15.24
C ASP A 27 -3.23 -11.99 15.70
N ASP A 28 -2.35 -12.49 14.82
CA ASP A 28 -1.00 -12.89 15.18
C ASP A 28 -0.04 -11.72 15.43
N TYR A 29 -0.45 -10.51 15.06
CA TYR A 29 0.40 -9.32 15.08
C TYR A 29 -0.26 -8.14 15.78
N ASP A 30 0.54 -7.40 16.54
CA ASP A 30 0.21 -6.03 16.94
C ASP A 30 0.63 -5.07 15.83
N ILE A 31 -0.20 -4.04 15.57
CA ILE A 31 0.01 -3.10 14.48
C ILE A 31 0.25 -1.72 15.06
N CYS A 32 1.41 -1.14 14.73
CA CYS A 32 1.70 0.26 14.92
C CYS A 32 1.60 0.99 13.59
N CYS A 33 1.02 2.19 13.62
CA CYS A 33 0.90 3.05 12.44
C CYS A 33 1.38 4.46 12.78
N GLY A 34 2.21 5.04 11.94
CA GLY A 34 2.70 6.40 12.13
C GLY A 34 3.03 7.09 10.81
N ARG A 35 2.93 8.43 10.83
CA ARG A 35 3.42 9.27 9.74
C ARG A 35 4.93 9.43 9.88
N MET A 36 5.64 9.37 8.76
CA MET A 36 7.08 9.57 8.74
C MET A 36 7.46 11.00 9.14
N SER A 37 8.50 11.11 9.96
CA SER A 37 9.17 12.35 10.28
C SER A 37 10.37 12.55 9.35
N TYR A 38 10.44 13.71 8.72
CA TYR A 38 11.50 14.05 7.75
C TYR A 38 12.47 15.07 8.34
N THR A 39 13.01 14.78 9.51
CA THR A 39 13.90 15.72 10.22
C THR A 39 15.37 15.58 9.86
N GLY A 40 15.76 14.43 9.29
CA GLY A 40 17.17 14.10 8.98
C GLY A 40 18.06 13.91 10.22
N ILE A 41 17.51 14.04 11.42
CA ILE A 41 18.24 13.86 12.68
C ILE A 41 17.80 12.51 13.25
N HIS A 42 18.64 11.50 13.10
CA HIS A 42 18.51 10.26 13.85
C HIS A 42 19.01 10.50 15.28
N THR A 43 18.11 10.84 16.19
CA THR A 43 18.43 10.76 17.61
C THR A 43 18.40 9.29 17.99
N GLU A 44 19.53 8.72 18.34
CA GLU A 44 19.75 7.27 18.59
C GLU A 44 19.00 6.74 19.82
N THR A 45 17.95 7.39 20.27
CA THR A 45 17.39 7.14 21.61
C THR A 45 16.36 6.03 21.67
N GLU A 46 15.63 5.73 20.58
CA GLU A 46 14.67 4.61 20.58
C GLU A 46 14.57 3.95 19.21
N ILE A 47 14.46 2.59 19.19
CA ILE A 47 14.29 1.80 17.98
C ILE A 47 13.05 2.24 17.18
N VAL A 48 11.98 2.64 17.88
CA VAL A 48 10.73 3.10 17.28
C VAL A 48 10.94 4.40 16.49
N ASP A 49 11.75 5.34 17.01
CA ASP A 49 12.04 6.59 16.32
C ASP A 49 12.76 6.35 15.00
N CYS A 50 13.68 5.38 14.96
CA CYS A 50 14.37 5.01 13.72
C CYS A 50 13.42 4.45 12.66
N LEU A 51 12.36 3.74 13.05
CA LEU A 51 11.38 3.18 12.14
C LEU A 51 10.50 4.25 11.45
N PHE A 52 10.28 5.39 12.12
CA PHE A 52 9.40 6.46 11.64
C PHE A 52 10.14 7.75 11.27
N THR A 53 11.47 7.69 11.14
CA THR A 53 12.29 8.84 10.71
C THR A 53 12.93 8.54 9.38
N LYS A 54 12.98 9.54 8.50
CA LYS A 54 13.57 9.47 7.17
C LYS A 54 14.32 10.77 6.84
N ASP A 55 15.30 10.70 5.94
CA ASP A 55 15.99 11.89 5.47
C ASP A 55 15.02 12.87 4.80
N LYS A 56 15.27 14.17 4.99
CA LYS A 56 14.49 15.27 4.44
C LYS A 56 14.38 15.22 2.91
N ALA A 57 15.37 14.65 2.25
CA ALA A 57 15.36 14.47 0.79
C ALA A 57 14.17 13.62 0.29
N PHE A 58 13.54 12.83 1.15
CA PHE A 58 12.37 11.99 0.85
C PHE A 58 11.04 12.58 1.32
N ALA A 59 11.00 13.85 1.73
CA ALA A 59 9.79 14.48 2.25
C ALA A 59 8.60 14.49 1.26
N ASP A 60 8.90 14.45 -0.05
CA ASP A 60 7.88 14.38 -1.11
C ASP A 60 7.05 13.10 -1.10
N GLU A 61 7.51 12.06 -0.40
CA GLU A 61 6.79 10.79 -0.32
C GLU A 61 5.58 10.86 0.59
N ASP A 62 5.59 11.76 1.61
CA ASP A 62 4.53 11.94 2.60
C ASP A 62 4.02 10.58 3.14
N GLU A 63 4.96 9.74 3.58
CA GLU A 63 4.77 8.32 3.87
C GLU A 63 4.02 8.11 5.19
N ILE A 64 3.09 7.15 5.17
CA ILE A 64 2.54 6.52 6.37
C ILE A 64 3.10 5.10 6.43
N ARG A 65 3.71 4.74 7.56
CA ARG A 65 4.32 3.43 7.76
C ARG A 65 3.51 2.60 8.73
N PHE A 66 3.36 1.31 8.41
CA PHE A 66 2.81 0.31 9.30
C PHE A 66 3.92 -0.63 9.75
N TYR A 67 3.96 -0.92 11.03
CA TYR A 67 4.90 -1.84 11.65
C TYR A 67 4.11 -2.96 12.35
N PHE A 68 4.51 -4.20 12.07
CA PHE A 68 3.87 -5.40 12.59
C PHE A 68 4.80 -6.08 13.59
N THR A 69 4.32 -6.29 14.83
CA THR A 69 5.05 -7.01 15.88
C THR A 69 4.35 -8.34 16.14
N PRO A 70 5.03 -9.49 16.02
CA PRO A 70 4.44 -10.78 16.37
C PRO A 70 4.03 -10.81 17.83
N ARG A 71 2.81 -11.28 18.13
CA ARG A 71 2.32 -11.46 19.50
C ARG A 71 2.95 -12.67 20.20
N CYS A 72 3.30 -13.69 19.44
CA CYS A 72 3.99 -14.87 19.94
C CYS A 72 5.43 -14.89 19.44
N SER A 73 6.36 -15.34 20.28
CA SER A 73 7.75 -15.57 19.91
C SER A 73 7.85 -16.79 18.98
N GLN A 74 7.33 -16.70 17.78
CA GLN A 74 7.59 -17.70 16.76
C GLN A 74 9.02 -17.48 16.27
N SER A 75 9.86 -18.47 16.53
CA SER A 75 11.29 -18.47 16.22
C SER A 75 11.61 -18.62 14.72
N ASP A 76 10.63 -18.51 13.86
CA ASP A 76 10.85 -18.56 12.41
C ASP A 76 11.37 -17.21 11.92
N LYS A 77 12.63 -16.93 12.28
CA LYS A 77 13.43 -15.91 11.61
C LYS A 77 13.64 -16.34 10.15
N THR A 78 12.64 -16.08 9.33
CA THR A 78 12.84 -16.19 7.88
C THR A 78 13.39 -14.86 7.38
N ASP A 79 14.59 -14.87 6.82
CA ASP A 79 15.20 -13.72 6.15
C ASP A 79 14.37 -13.22 4.94
N LYS A 80 13.22 -13.81 4.70
CA LYS A 80 12.37 -13.60 3.52
C LYS A 80 11.19 -12.64 3.75
N GLY A 81 11.07 -12.08 4.94
CA GLY A 81 9.90 -11.27 5.30
C GLY A 81 8.67 -12.12 5.71
N VAL A 82 7.58 -11.45 6.02
CA VAL A 82 6.34 -12.06 6.52
C VAL A 82 5.19 -11.71 5.60
N SER A 83 4.32 -12.68 5.33
CA SER A 83 3.06 -12.46 4.60
C SER A 83 1.94 -12.18 5.60
N ILE A 84 1.32 -11.02 5.47
CA ILE A 84 0.15 -10.64 6.26
C ILE A 84 -1.10 -10.87 5.40
N PRO A 85 -2.02 -11.76 5.80
CA PRO A 85 -3.27 -11.96 5.09
C PRO A 85 -4.16 -10.72 5.20
N VAL A 86 -4.73 -10.30 4.08
CA VAL A 86 -5.65 -9.16 4.01
C VAL A 86 -6.87 -9.49 3.17
N LEU A 87 -7.98 -8.83 3.46
CA LEU A 87 -9.21 -8.88 2.68
C LEU A 87 -9.20 -7.77 1.62
N PRO A 88 -8.92 -8.09 0.33
CA PRO A 88 -8.75 -7.06 -0.71
C PRO A 88 -9.97 -6.17 -0.90
N GLN A 89 -11.18 -6.73 -0.75
CA GLN A 89 -12.45 -6.02 -0.88
C GLN A 89 -12.67 -4.97 0.22
N VAL A 90 -11.99 -5.10 1.37
CA VAL A 90 -12.00 -4.11 2.46
C VAL A 90 -10.86 -3.13 2.27
N LEU A 91 -9.69 -3.63 1.85
CA LEU A 91 -8.48 -2.83 1.67
C LEU A 91 -8.63 -1.80 0.56
N ILE A 92 -9.21 -2.18 -0.59
CA ILE A 92 -9.15 -1.39 -1.82
C ILE A 92 -10.42 -0.59 -2.02
N ASP A 93 -10.34 0.74 -1.87
CA ASP A 93 -11.43 1.65 -2.23
C ASP A 93 -11.49 1.88 -3.73
N GLU A 94 -10.34 2.10 -4.35
CA GLU A 94 -10.26 2.48 -5.76
C GLU A 94 -8.91 2.06 -6.36
N ILE A 95 -8.96 1.65 -7.62
CA ILE A 95 -7.79 1.40 -8.44
C ILE A 95 -7.63 2.55 -9.43
N ILE A 96 -6.51 3.26 -9.37
CA ILE A 96 -6.20 4.38 -10.25
C ILE A 96 -5.13 3.93 -11.23
N LEU A 97 -5.47 3.97 -12.52
CA LEU A 97 -4.57 3.59 -13.60
C LEU A 97 -3.67 4.76 -13.99
N SER A 98 -2.41 4.49 -14.28
CA SER A 98 -1.51 5.46 -14.87
C SER A 98 -2.10 6.00 -16.19
N PRO A 99 -1.96 7.31 -16.48
CA PRO A 99 -2.44 7.88 -17.73
C PRO A 99 -1.70 7.36 -18.97
N TYR A 100 -0.59 6.64 -18.78
CA TYR A 100 0.22 6.04 -19.86
C TYR A 100 -0.13 4.60 -20.15
N ILE A 101 -1.01 3.98 -19.35
CA ILE A 101 -1.34 2.56 -19.48
C ILE A 101 -2.43 2.35 -20.53
N ASN A 102 -2.41 1.20 -21.18
CA ASN A 102 -3.54 0.79 -22.00
C ASN A 102 -4.73 0.45 -21.10
N VAL A 103 -5.68 1.37 -21.01
CA VAL A 103 -6.86 1.27 -20.16
C VAL A 103 -7.69 0.03 -20.48
N GLN A 104 -7.80 -0.34 -21.76
CA GLN A 104 -8.58 -1.51 -22.17
C GLN A 104 -7.95 -2.81 -21.66
N ALA A 105 -6.64 -2.97 -21.80
CA ALA A 105 -5.93 -4.13 -21.29
C ALA A 105 -6.04 -4.26 -19.76
N CYS A 106 -5.96 -3.14 -19.05
CA CYS A 106 -6.14 -3.14 -17.59
C CYS A 106 -7.56 -3.51 -17.17
N LYS A 107 -8.59 -3.04 -17.89
CA LYS A 107 -9.97 -3.42 -17.59
C LYS A 107 -10.17 -4.93 -17.74
N VAL A 108 -9.66 -5.52 -18.82
CA VAL A 108 -9.74 -6.98 -19.03
C VAL A 108 -9.07 -7.74 -17.88
N LEU A 109 -7.89 -7.29 -17.43
CA LEU A 109 -7.20 -7.93 -16.32
C LEU A 109 -7.99 -7.82 -14.99
N ILE A 110 -8.57 -6.63 -14.72
CA ILE A 110 -9.36 -6.40 -13.50
C ILE A 110 -10.65 -7.24 -13.54
N ASP A 111 -11.31 -7.32 -14.68
CA ASP A 111 -12.50 -8.16 -14.85
C ASP A 111 -12.14 -9.64 -14.64
N PHE A 112 -11.04 -10.11 -15.18
CA PHE A 112 -10.52 -11.46 -14.93
C PHE A 112 -10.25 -11.71 -13.43
N ILE A 113 -9.66 -10.77 -12.71
CA ILE A 113 -9.42 -10.87 -11.26
C ILE A 113 -10.75 -10.94 -10.51
N ASN A 114 -11.71 -10.07 -10.85
CA ASN A 114 -13.03 -10.08 -10.23
C ASN A 114 -13.75 -11.42 -10.41
N GLU A 115 -13.65 -12.02 -11.60
CA GLU A 115 -14.22 -13.34 -11.88
C GLU A 115 -13.49 -14.46 -11.13
N LYS A 116 -12.16 -14.46 -11.17
CA LYS A 116 -11.33 -15.49 -10.52
C LYS A 116 -11.57 -15.58 -9.01
N TYR A 117 -11.79 -14.45 -8.36
CA TYR A 117 -12.01 -14.38 -6.91
C TYR A 117 -13.49 -14.25 -6.53
N ASN A 118 -14.42 -14.48 -7.47
CA ASN A 118 -15.88 -14.42 -7.26
C ASN A 118 -16.32 -13.11 -6.58
N ILE A 119 -15.71 -12.00 -6.93
CA ILE A 119 -16.04 -10.70 -6.36
C ILE A 119 -17.42 -10.29 -6.89
N ASN A 120 -18.41 -10.21 -6.00
CA ASN A 120 -19.77 -9.82 -6.32
C ASN A 120 -19.82 -8.47 -7.02
N LYS A 121 -20.80 -8.27 -7.94
CA LYS A 121 -20.97 -7.02 -8.70
C LYS A 121 -21.01 -5.76 -7.80
N GLN A 122 -21.53 -5.90 -6.57
CA GLN A 122 -21.62 -4.80 -5.59
C GLN A 122 -20.27 -4.45 -4.94
N ASN A 123 -19.33 -5.41 -4.92
CA ASN A 123 -18.02 -5.27 -4.30
C ASN A 123 -16.88 -5.11 -5.33
N ARG A 124 -17.23 -4.88 -6.60
CA ARG A 124 -16.23 -4.66 -7.66
C ARG A 124 -15.45 -3.39 -7.37
N PHE A 125 -14.15 -3.48 -7.52
CA PHE A 125 -13.27 -2.33 -7.34
C PHE A 125 -13.64 -1.20 -8.30
N ARG A 126 -13.69 0.02 -7.76
CA ARG A 126 -13.79 1.21 -8.61
C ARG A 126 -12.47 1.40 -9.36
N VAL A 127 -12.56 1.57 -10.66
CA VAL A 127 -11.38 1.74 -11.52
C VAL A 127 -11.53 3.04 -12.31
N ARG A 128 -10.53 3.92 -12.20
CA ARG A 128 -10.46 5.13 -13.02
C ARG A 128 -9.04 5.37 -13.54
N THR A 129 -8.92 6.19 -14.55
CA THR A 129 -7.63 6.70 -15.01
C THR A 129 -7.24 7.94 -14.21
N SER A 130 -5.95 8.12 -13.96
CA SER A 130 -5.43 9.32 -13.30
C SER A 130 -5.71 10.56 -14.15
N GLU A 131 -6.20 11.63 -13.49
CA GLU A 131 -6.46 12.93 -14.11
C GLU A 131 -5.22 13.83 -14.20
N ILE A 132 -4.06 13.34 -13.76
CA ILE A 132 -2.81 14.10 -13.81
C ILE A 132 -2.49 14.40 -15.28
N LYS A 133 -2.66 15.66 -15.67
CA LYS A 133 -2.24 16.12 -16.98
C LYS A 133 -0.71 16.10 -17.06
N ILE A 134 -0.21 15.33 -18.00
CA ILE A 134 1.21 15.27 -18.28
C ILE A 134 1.51 16.41 -19.22
N LYS A 135 2.30 17.39 -18.76
CA LYS A 135 2.90 18.34 -19.69
C LYS A 135 3.90 17.56 -20.53
N SER A 136 3.61 17.46 -21.81
CA SER A 136 4.51 16.98 -22.86
C SER A 136 5.78 17.83 -22.93
#